data_028a1b9e3f77063cf97dcdcc818af46a
#
_entry.id   028a1b9e3f77063cf97dcdcc818af46a
#
_cell.length_a   1.000
_cell.length_b   1.000
_cell.length_c   1.000
_cell.angle_alpha   90.00
_cell.angle_beta   90.00
_cell.angle_gamma   90.00
#
_symmetry.space_group_name_H-M   'P 1'
#
loop_
_entity.id
_entity.type
_entity.pdbx_description
1 polymer ?
#
loop_
_entity_poly.entity_id
_entity_poly.type
_entity_poly.pdbx_seq_one_letter_code
_entity_poly.pdbx_strand_id
1 'polypeptide(L)'
;MVVVDYADLMRASYDLRDDRANIRSIYTDLRALYDKHNVAGITASQTNREGGASEVATMMHAADNIEKVRIADLVITINKTEEEEAKGEARLYFAGSRNQQGGISIRVKQNLEQMRFIERILDVT
;
A
#
# COMPACT_ATOMS: atom_id res chain seq x y z
N MET A 1 13.50 -6.24 -9.53
CA MET A 1 12.52 -5.67 -8.58
C MET A 1 13.27 -4.81 -7.58
N VAL A 2 12.72 -3.63 -7.24
CA VAL A 2 13.24 -2.72 -6.21
C VAL A 2 12.18 -2.54 -5.14
N VAL A 3 12.56 -2.63 -3.88
CA VAL A 3 11.67 -2.41 -2.73
C VAL A 3 12.18 -1.21 -1.95
N VAL A 4 11.31 -0.24 -1.69
CA VAL A 4 11.59 0.95 -0.88
C VAL A 4 10.70 0.91 0.36
N ASP A 5 11.30 0.74 1.53
CA ASP A 5 10.59 0.68 2.82
C ASP A 5 10.89 1.94 3.64
N TYR A 6 10.05 2.92 3.59
CA TYR A 6 8.96 3.20 2.64
C TYR A 6 9.15 4.61 2.06
N ALA A 7 8.54 4.85 0.88
CA ALA A 7 8.82 6.05 0.10
C ALA A 7 8.44 7.38 0.79
N ASP A 8 7.47 7.37 1.70
CA ASP A 8 7.04 8.59 2.43
C ASP A 8 8.14 9.16 3.35
N LEU A 9 9.20 8.40 3.67
CA LEU A 9 10.36 8.87 4.41
C LEU A 9 11.44 9.51 3.52
N MET A 10 11.29 9.42 2.22
CA MET A 10 12.24 10.03 1.28
C MET A 10 12.05 11.53 1.24
N ARG A 11 13.12 12.21 0.85
CA ARG A 11 13.09 13.65 0.58
C ARG A 11 12.93 13.90 -0.92
N ALA A 12 12.05 14.82 -1.28
CA ALA A 12 11.93 15.27 -2.67
C ALA A 12 13.23 15.91 -3.15
N SER A 13 13.55 15.74 -4.43
CA SER A 13 14.75 16.32 -5.08
C SER A 13 14.75 17.84 -4.98
N TYR A 14 13.57 18.45 -4.98
CA TYR A 14 13.35 19.88 -4.80
C TYR A 14 12.25 20.10 -3.78
N ASP A 15 12.46 20.97 -2.80
CA ASP A 15 11.44 21.34 -1.84
C ASP A 15 10.42 22.29 -2.48
N LEU A 16 9.21 21.80 -2.70
CA LEU A 16 8.10 22.53 -3.31
C LEU A 16 7.29 23.35 -2.30
N ARG A 17 7.72 23.40 -1.01
CA ARG A 17 7.03 24.09 0.10
C ARG A 17 5.57 23.65 0.30
N ASP A 18 5.23 22.46 -0.20
CA ASP A 18 3.95 21.80 -0.05
C ASP A 18 4.19 20.29 0.10
N ASP A 19 3.81 19.74 1.24
CA ASP A 19 4.07 18.33 1.56
C ASP A 19 3.39 17.37 0.57
N ARG A 20 2.21 17.74 0.07
CA ARG A 20 1.50 16.92 -0.94
C ARG A 20 2.25 16.93 -2.28
N ALA A 21 2.74 18.09 -2.68
CA ALA A 21 3.53 18.21 -3.90
C ALA A 21 4.89 17.50 -3.78
N ASN A 22 5.53 17.57 -2.60
CA ASN A 22 6.76 16.83 -2.31
C ASN A 22 6.54 15.32 -2.40
N ILE A 23 5.51 14.79 -1.78
CA ILE A 23 5.15 13.36 -1.84
C ILE A 23 4.87 12.94 -3.28
N ARG A 24 4.07 13.72 -4.02
CA ARG A 24 3.81 13.45 -5.44
C ARG A 24 5.09 13.37 -6.26
N SER A 25 6.03 14.31 -6.04
CA SER A 25 7.32 14.33 -6.72
C SER A 25 8.12 13.05 -6.46
N ILE A 26 8.21 12.62 -5.19
CA ILE A 26 8.92 11.39 -4.80
C ILE A 26 8.37 10.17 -5.54
N TYR A 27 7.06 9.98 -5.55
CA TYR A 27 6.44 8.83 -6.22
C TYR A 27 6.58 8.90 -7.74
N THR A 28 6.54 10.09 -8.32
CA THR A 28 6.77 10.31 -9.76
C THR A 28 8.20 9.98 -10.15
N ASP A 29 9.18 10.43 -9.35
CA ASP A 29 10.61 10.19 -9.58
C ASP A 29 10.92 8.68 -9.44
N LEU A 30 10.35 8.01 -8.43
CA LEU A 30 10.49 6.56 -8.27
C LEU A 30 9.92 5.81 -9.48
N ARG A 31 8.72 6.19 -9.95
CA ARG A 31 8.13 5.59 -11.14
C ARG A 31 9.04 5.76 -12.36
N ALA A 32 9.53 6.99 -12.60
CA ALA A 32 10.44 7.26 -13.71
C ALA A 32 11.73 6.43 -13.63
N LEU A 33 12.25 6.23 -12.41
CA LEU A 33 13.42 5.38 -12.16
C LEU A 33 13.11 3.91 -12.51
N TYR A 34 11.97 3.38 -12.08
CA TYR A 34 11.58 2.00 -12.36
C TYR A 34 11.36 1.76 -13.86
N ASP A 35 10.68 2.69 -14.53
CA ASP A 35 10.46 2.64 -15.98
C ASP A 35 11.80 2.69 -16.75
N LYS A 36 12.71 3.61 -16.37
CA LYS A 36 14.04 3.73 -16.98
C LYS A 36 14.86 2.45 -16.90
N HIS A 37 14.77 1.73 -15.80
CA HIS A 37 15.54 0.49 -15.56
C HIS A 37 14.75 -0.78 -15.86
N ASN A 38 13.52 -0.65 -16.35
CA ASN A 38 12.61 -1.77 -16.65
C ASN A 38 12.50 -2.74 -15.46
N VAL A 39 12.24 -2.21 -14.26
CA VAL A 39 12.10 -2.97 -13.03
C VAL A 39 10.75 -2.71 -12.38
N ALA A 40 10.22 -3.73 -11.70
CA ALA A 40 9.08 -3.55 -10.81
C ALA A 40 9.51 -2.83 -9.53
N GLY A 41 8.73 -1.86 -9.07
CA GLY A 41 8.91 -1.14 -7.82
C GLY A 41 7.81 -1.46 -6.81
N ILE A 42 8.19 -1.67 -5.55
CA ILE A 42 7.27 -1.89 -4.43
C ILE A 42 7.62 -0.92 -3.31
N THR A 43 6.61 -0.26 -2.77
CA THR A 43 6.77 0.54 -1.55
C THR A 43 5.53 0.41 -0.66
N ALA A 44 5.69 0.73 0.61
CA ALA A 44 4.58 0.85 1.55
C ALA A 44 4.21 2.32 1.77
N SER A 45 3.02 2.54 2.29
CA SER A 45 2.55 3.83 2.79
C SER A 45 1.59 3.60 3.95
N GLN A 46 1.56 4.51 4.91
CA GLN A 46 0.63 4.43 6.02
C GLN A 46 -0.75 4.96 5.59
N THR A 47 -1.81 4.37 6.14
CA THR A 47 -3.16 4.92 6.04
C THR A 47 -3.33 6.07 7.02
N ASN A 48 -4.26 7.01 6.71
CA ASN A 48 -4.66 8.03 7.68
C ASN A 48 -5.46 7.42 8.85
N ARG A 49 -5.78 8.26 9.85
CA ARG A 49 -6.53 7.83 11.05
C ARG A 49 -7.92 7.27 10.74
N GLU A 50 -8.60 7.82 9.73
CA GLU A 50 -9.92 7.35 9.30
C GLU A 50 -9.83 5.96 8.67
N GLY A 51 -8.80 5.72 7.87
CA GLY A 51 -8.52 4.39 7.31
C GLY A 51 -8.19 3.35 8.37
N GLY A 52 -7.47 3.74 9.43
CA GLY A 52 -7.19 2.88 10.57
C GLY A 52 -8.43 2.52 11.43
N ALA A 53 -9.46 3.37 11.42
CA ALA A 53 -10.73 3.14 12.10
C ALA A 53 -11.76 2.37 11.26
N SER A 54 -11.52 2.23 9.95
CA SER A 54 -12.43 1.55 9.03
C SER A 54 -12.20 0.04 9.05
N GLU A 55 -13.27 -0.74 8.92
CA GLU A 55 -13.20 -2.20 8.82
C GLU A 55 -12.37 -2.66 7.61
N VAL A 56 -12.42 -1.90 6.51
CA VAL A 56 -11.57 -2.08 5.33
C VAL A 56 -11.03 -0.72 4.90
N ALA A 57 -9.72 -0.55 4.92
CA ALA A 57 -9.11 0.63 4.33
C ALA A 57 -9.23 0.55 2.80
N THR A 58 -9.92 1.53 2.23
CA THR A 58 -10.10 1.69 0.79
C THR A 58 -9.05 2.65 0.21
N MET A 59 -9.06 2.83 -1.13
CA MET A 59 -8.21 3.84 -1.78
C MET A 59 -8.37 5.26 -1.21
N MET A 60 -9.57 5.60 -0.73
CA MET A 60 -9.83 6.93 -0.15
C MET A 60 -9.11 7.13 1.18
N HIS A 61 -8.89 6.07 1.95
CA HIS A 61 -8.19 6.11 3.23
C HIS A 61 -6.65 6.09 3.09
N ALA A 62 -6.13 5.69 1.93
CA ALA A 62 -4.71 5.86 1.60
C ALA A 62 -4.35 7.34 1.37
N ALA A 63 -5.31 8.23 1.48
CA ALA A 63 -5.30 9.55 0.91
C ALA A 63 -5.19 10.71 1.89
N ASP A 64 -4.16 10.77 2.72
CA ASP A 64 -3.55 12.09 2.92
C ASP A 64 -2.93 12.59 1.60
N ASN A 65 -2.70 11.66 0.67
CA ASN A 65 -2.29 12.02 -0.68
C ASN A 65 -2.80 11.00 -1.72
N ILE A 66 -3.98 11.24 -2.28
CA ILE A 66 -4.58 10.45 -3.37
C ILE A 66 -3.65 10.32 -4.59
N GLU A 67 -2.66 11.22 -4.72
CA GLU A 67 -1.70 11.21 -5.80
C GLU A 67 -0.81 9.95 -5.79
N LYS A 68 -0.48 9.40 -4.60
CA LYS A 68 0.25 8.13 -4.49
C LYS A 68 -0.50 7.00 -5.18
N VAL A 69 -1.80 6.92 -4.91
CA VAL A 69 -2.69 5.91 -5.47
C VAL A 69 -2.82 6.05 -6.98
N ARG A 70 -2.87 7.29 -7.48
CA ARG A 70 -2.95 7.57 -8.93
C ARG A 70 -1.69 7.21 -9.68
N ILE A 71 -0.53 7.28 -9.01
CA ILE A 71 0.77 6.95 -9.62
C ILE A 71 1.00 5.43 -9.62
N ALA A 72 0.52 4.71 -8.64
CA ALA A 72 0.67 3.25 -8.53
C ALA A 72 -0.10 2.49 -9.62
N ASP A 73 0.44 1.38 -10.08
CA ASP A 73 -0.25 0.46 -10.99
C ASP A 73 -1.15 -0.51 -10.23
N LEU A 74 -0.79 -0.84 -8.98
CA LEU A 74 -1.55 -1.69 -8.08
C LEU A 74 -1.48 -1.15 -6.66
N VAL A 75 -2.61 -1.10 -5.98
CA VAL A 75 -2.72 -0.72 -4.56
C VAL A 75 -3.37 -1.85 -3.79
N ILE A 76 -2.67 -2.34 -2.77
CA ILE A 76 -3.16 -3.37 -1.86
C ILE A 76 -3.19 -2.78 -0.45
N THR A 77 -4.32 -2.81 0.22
CA THR A 77 -4.42 -2.44 1.62
C THR A 77 -4.38 -3.68 2.52
N ILE A 78 -3.69 -3.54 3.64
CA ILE A 78 -3.60 -4.57 4.67
C ILE A 78 -4.53 -4.16 5.80
N ASN A 79 -5.51 -4.99 6.06
CA ASN A 79 -6.58 -4.71 7.02
C ASN A 79 -6.66 -5.84 8.05
N LYS A 80 -6.96 -5.50 9.29
CA LYS A 80 -7.31 -6.46 10.32
C LYS A 80 -8.14 -5.80 11.41
N THR A 81 -9.10 -6.54 11.95
CA THR A 81 -9.84 -6.19 13.17
C THR A 81 -9.09 -6.74 14.38
N GLU A 82 -9.48 -6.31 15.59
CA GLU A 82 -8.93 -6.88 16.84
C GLU A 82 -9.16 -8.39 16.94
N GLU A 83 -10.33 -8.86 16.45
CA GLU A 83 -10.66 -10.28 16.44
C GLU A 83 -9.75 -11.07 15.47
N GLU A 84 -9.50 -10.53 14.28
CA GLU A 84 -8.59 -11.13 13.30
C GLU A 84 -7.15 -11.11 13.81
N GLU A 85 -6.73 -10.04 14.47
CA GLU A 85 -5.41 -9.94 15.08
C GLU A 85 -5.21 -11.01 16.16
N ALA A 86 -6.18 -11.19 17.04
CA ALA A 86 -6.16 -12.25 18.07
C ALA A 86 -6.08 -13.66 17.47
N LYS A 87 -6.64 -13.86 16.27
CA LYS A 87 -6.57 -15.11 15.52
C LYS A 87 -5.31 -15.23 14.65
N GLY A 88 -4.45 -14.21 14.58
CA GLY A 88 -3.31 -14.15 13.66
C GLY A 88 -3.78 -14.16 12.20
N GLU A 89 -4.79 -13.40 11.87
CA GLU A 89 -5.36 -13.27 10.53
C GLU A 89 -5.26 -11.83 10.05
N ALA A 90 -5.28 -11.63 8.73
CA ALA A 90 -5.39 -10.33 8.09
C ALA A 90 -6.11 -10.45 6.75
N ARG A 91 -6.59 -9.31 6.25
CA ARG A 91 -7.19 -9.20 4.92
C ARG A 91 -6.32 -8.34 4.03
N LEU A 92 -6.00 -8.85 2.84
CA LEU A 92 -5.39 -8.12 1.75
C LEU A 92 -6.50 -7.69 0.79
N TYR A 93 -6.76 -6.39 0.71
CA TYR A 93 -7.78 -5.86 -0.18
C TYR A 93 -7.13 -5.16 -1.37
N PHE A 94 -7.43 -5.62 -2.57
CA PHE A 94 -6.98 -5.05 -3.83
C PHE A 94 -7.83 -3.82 -4.16
N ALA A 95 -7.41 -2.67 -3.65
CA ALA A 95 -8.17 -1.43 -3.69
C ALA A 95 -8.23 -0.80 -5.07
N GLY A 96 -7.26 -1.06 -5.93
CA GLY A 96 -7.25 -0.57 -7.30
C GLY A 96 -6.10 -1.11 -8.12
N SER A 97 -6.35 -1.24 -9.42
CA SER A 97 -5.37 -1.60 -10.43
C SER A 97 -5.70 -0.88 -11.74
N ARG A 98 -4.68 -0.46 -12.49
CA ARG A 98 -4.89 0.15 -13.81
C ARG A 98 -5.46 -0.82 -14.83
N ASN A 99 -5.16 -2.11 -14.67
CA ASN A 99 -5.44 -3.13 -15.68
C ASN A 99 -6.49 -4.15 -15.26
N GLN A 100 -6.95 -4.09 -14.00
CA GLN A 100 -7.89 -5.07 -13.47
C GLN A 100 -8.96 -4.40 -12.59
N GLN A 101 -10.10 -5.06 -12.49
CA GLN A 101 -11.18 -4.66 -11.60
C GLN A 101 -10.69 -4.84 -10.15
N GLY A 102 -10.77 -3.76 -9.34
CA GLY A 102 -10.51 -3.82 -7.90
C GLY A 102 -11.64 -4.53 -7.16
N GLY A 103 -11.50 -4.63 -5.84
CA GLY A 103 -12.55 -5.16 -4.98
C GLY A 103 -12.33 -6.60 -4.53
N ILE A 104 -11.20 -7.22 -4.89
CA ILE A 104 -10.86 -8.57 -4.39
C ILE A 104 -10.30 -8.46 -2.97
N SER A 105 -10.82 -9.26 -2.08
CA SER A 105 -10.32 -9.40 -0.71
C SER A 105 -9.79 -10.82 -0.48
N ILE A 106 -8.58 -10.93 0.01
CA ILE A 106 -7.93 -12.20 0.34
C ILE A 106 -7.68 -12.24 1.84
N ARG A 107 -8.35 -13.15 2.54
CA ARG A 107 -8.09 -13.40 3.95
C ARG A 107 -6.95 -14.42 4.10
N VAL A 108 -5.98 -14.07 4.94
CA VAL A 108 -4.75 -14.84 5.12
C VAL A 108 -4.53 -15.17 6.60
N LYS A 109 -3.93 -16.33 6.85
CA LYS A 109 -3.33 -16.66 8.14
C LYS A 109 -1.91 -16.13 8.17
N GLN A 110 -1.54 -15.49 9.27
CA GLN A 110 -0.22 -14.94 9.53
C GLN A 110 0.48 -15.73 10.65
N ASN A 111 1.79 -15.82 10.58
CA ASN A 111 2.65 -16.23 11.68
C ASN A 111 3.82 -15.24 11.78
N LEU A 112 3.55 -14.11 12.42
CA LEU A 112 4.50 -13.00 12.48
C LEU A 112 5.71 -13.31 13.37
N GLU A 113 5.56 -14.20 14.36
CA GLU A 113 6.68 -14.66 15.18
C GLU A 113 7.75 -15.39 14.35
N GLN A 114 7.31 -16.07 13.29
CA GLN A 114 8.20 -16.73 12.32
C GLN A 114 8.46 -15.90 11.06
N MET A 115 8.14 -14.59 11.07
CA MET A 115 8.27 -13.69 9.93
C MET A 115 7.50 -14.16 8.68
N ARG A 116 6.42 -14.92 8.87
CA ARG A 116 5.55 -15.37 7.78
C ARG A 116 4.32 -14.48 7.70
N PHE A 117 4.36 -13.53 6.80
CA PHE A 117 3.24 -12.61 6.57
C PHE A 117 2.03 -13.32 5.96
N ILE A 118 2.25 -14.27 5.05
CA ILE A 118 1.23 -15.16 4.51
C ILE A 118 1.66 -16.60 4.78
N GLU A 119 1.05 -17.25 5.77
CA GLU A 119 1.26 -18.66 6.03
C GLU A 119 0.37 -19.52 5.12
N ARG A 120 -0.90 -19.12 4.98
CA ARG A 120 -1.86 -19.72 4.04
C ARG A 120 -2.99 -18.75 3.71
N ILE A 121 -3.61 -18.96 2.56
CA ILE A 121 -4.84 -18.29 2.16
C ILE A 121 -6.02 -19.02 2.80
N LEU A 122 -6.91 -18.27 3.44
CA LEU A 122 -8.10 -18.80 4.11
C LEU A 122 -9.34 -18.67 3.21
N ASP A 123 -9.45 -17.52 2.52
CA ASP A 123 -10.61 -17.17 1.71
C ASP A 123 -10.29 -16.10 0.67
N VAL A 124 -11.04 -16.08 -0.44
CA VAL A 124 -10.96 -15.08 -1.50
C VAL A 124 -12.37 -14.65 -1.88
N THR A 125 -12.67 -13.37 -1.74
CA THR A 125 -14.00 -12.78 -2.03
C THR A 125 -13.90 -11.55 -2.92
#